data_57a07be034ca32737a588b47bb4d33c0
#
_entry.id   57a07be034ca32737a588b47bb4d33c0
#
_cell.length_a   1.000
_cell.length_b   1.000
_cell.length_c   1.000
_cell.angle_alpha   90.00
_cell.angle_beta   90.00
_cell.angle_gamma   90.00
#
_symmetry.space_group_name_H-M   'P 1'
#
loop_
_entity.id
_entity.type
_entity.pdbx_description
1 polymer ?
#
loop_
_entity_poly.entity_id
_entity_poly.type
_entity_poly.pdbx_seq_one_letter_code
_entity_poly.pdbx_strand_id
1 'polypeptide(L)'
;MTWQFQNDAPIYSQLIAQMTQRIVAGLYKVGEKLPSVRDLAAEAGVNPNTMQRALTELERDGLMYSQRTAGRFVTEDEEMIHNAKSKLAQEQIAQFLSAMTSLGYDMPEIVALLQKAQQKEGA
;
A
#
# COMPACT_ATOMS: atom_id res chain seq x y z
N MET A 1 -2.35 3.62 10.85
CA MET A 1 -3.03 3.69 9.53
C MET A 1 -4.45 3.19 9.64
N THR A 2 -5.38 3.99 9.18
CA THR A 2 -6.79 3.63 9.17
C THR A 2 -7.16 3.01 7.82
N TRP A 3 -8.00 1.98 7.86
CA TRP A 3 -8.54 1.41 6.62
C TRP A 3 -9.54 2.38 6.02
N GLN A 4 -9.39 2.65 4.72
CA GLN A 4 -10.30 3.56 4.00
C GLN A 4 -10.65 2.94 2.67
N PHE A 5 -11.95 2.86 2.37
CA PHE A 5 -12.43 2.26 1.14
C PHE A 5 -13.29 3.24 0.35
N GLN A 6 -13.11 3.22 -0.96
CA GLN A 6 -13.88 4.03 -1.89
C GLN A 6 -14.84 3.13 -2.66
N ASN A 7 -15.97 3.71 -3.08
CA ASN A 7 -17.02 2.95 -3.76
C ASN A 7 -16.74 2.70 -5.25
N ASP A 8 -15.77 3.40 -5.81
CA ASP A 8 -15.49 3.37 -7.26
C ASP A 8 -14.50 2.30 -7.67
N ALA A 9 -14.04 1.47 -6.74
CA ALA A 9 -13.06 0.42 -7.01
C ALA A 9 -13.40 -0.83 -6.22
N PRO A 10 -13.04 -2.02 -6.73
CA PRO A 10 -13.28 -3.27 -5.98
C PRO A 10 -12.55 -3.26 -4.64
N ILE A 11 -13.23 -3.77 -3.61
CA ILE A 11 -12.65 -3.88 -2.26
C ILE A 11 -11.36 -4.70 -2.29
N TYR A 12 -11.35 -5.78 -3.05
CA TYR A 12 -10.20 -6.67 -3.18
C TYR A 12 -8.92 -5.91 -3.57
N SER A 13 -9.01 -5.08 -4.61
CA SER A 13 -7.86 -4.30 -5.09
C SER A 13 -7.38 -3.30 -4.05
N GLN A 14 -8.33 -2.68 -3.35
CA GLN A 14 -8.00 -1.71 -2.31
C GLN A 14 -7.36 -2.38 -1.10
N LEU A 15 -7.77 -3.60 -0.76
CA LEU A 15 -7.14 -4.37 0.31
C LEU A 15 -5.68 -4.67 -0.02
N ILE A 16 -5.40 -5.12 -1.25
CA ILE A 16 -4.04 -5.41 -1.68
C ILE A 16 -3.17 -4.15 -1.56
N ALA A 17 -3.66 -3.02 -2.08
CA ALA A 17 -2.91 -1.76 -2.05
C ALA A 17 -2.65 -1.30 -0.62
N GLN A 18 -3.65 -1.36 0.25
CA GLN A 18 -3.50 -0.88 1.62
C GLN A 18 -2.62 -1.80 2.47
N MET A 19 -2.72 -3.11 2.28
CA MET A 19 -1.82 -4.05 2.95
C MET A 19 -0.38 -3.85 2.50
N THR A 20 -0.16 -3.68 1.20
CA THR A 20 1.18 -3.40 0.67
C THR A 20 1.74 -2.13 1.31
N GLN A 21 0.93 -1.08 1.37
CA GLN A 21 1.35 0.19 1.97
C GLN A 21 1.75 0.02 3.44
N ARG A 22 0.98 -0.76 4.21
CA ARG A 22 1.27 -1.03 5.61
C ARG A 22 2.61 -1.75 5.78
N ILE A 23 2.90 -2.69 4.90
CA ILE A 23 4.15 -3.43 4.94
C ILE A 23 5.33 -2.52 4.57
N VAL A 24 5.23 -1.79 3.46
CA VAL A 24 6.35 -0.96 3.00
C VAL A 24 6.58 0.26 3.90
N ALA A 25 5.54 0.72 4.58
CA ALA A 25 5.66 1.83 5.54
C ALA A 25 6.20 1.37 6.90
N GLY A 26 6.34 0.05 7.11
CA GLY A 26 6.90 -0.49 8.34
C GLY A 26 5.90 -0.67 9.48
N LEU A 27 4.60 -0.57 9.19
CA LEU A 27 3.58 -0.84 10.21
C LEU A 27 3.65 -2.30 10.66
N TYR A 28 3.88 -3.20 9.71
CA TYR A 28 4.24 -4.59 9.99
C TYR A 28 5.70 -4.75 9.59
N LYS A 29 6.54 -5.13 10.55
CA LYS A 29 7.99 -5.16 10.34
C LYS A 29 8.43 -6.42 9.61
N VAL A 30 9.63 -6.36 9.05
CA VAL A 30 10.28 -7.49 8.38
C VAL A 30 10.22 -8.72 9.28
N GLY A 31 9.68 -9.82 8.76
CA GLY A 31 9.59 -11.08 9.51
C GLY A 31 8.53 -11.13 10.59
N GLU A 32 7.81 -10.04 10.80
CA GLU A 32 6.78 -9.98 11.84
C GLU A 32 5.58 -10.84 11.48
N LYS A 33 5.01 -11.49 12.49
CA LYS A 33 3.77 -12.24 12.32
C LYS A 33 2.60 -11.29 12.13
N LEU A 34 1.82 -11.53 11.08
CA LEU A 34 0.64 -10.73 10.79
C LEU A 34 -0.56 -11.19 11.63
N PRO A 35 -1.52 -10.29 11.89
CA PRO A 35 -2.79 -10.73 12.49
C PRO A 35 -3.47 -11.77 11.60
N SER A 36 -4.37 -12.55 12.18
CA SER A 36 -5.11 -13.56 11.42
C SER A 36 -6.01 -12.92 10.36
N VAL A 37 -6.41 -13.72 9.36
CA VAL A 37 -7.37 -13.27 8.34
C VAL A 37 -8.63 -12.72 9.01
N ARG A 38 -9.13 -13.44 10.01
CA ARG A 38 -10.34 -13.02 10.73
C ARG A 38 -10.17 -11.68 11.40
N ASP A 39 -9.05 -11.48 12.08
CA ASP A 39 -8.77 -10.22 12.78
C ASP A 39 -8.59 -9.07 11.80
N LEU A 40 -7.85 -9.30 10.71
CA LEU A 40 -7.67 -8.28 9.68
C LEU A 40 -8.99 -7.91 9.00
N ALA A 41 -9.81 -8.91 8.71
CA ALA A 41 -11.12 -8.68 8.08
C ALA A 41 -12.03 -7.87 9.01
N ALA A 42 -12.04 -8.21 10.30
CA ALA A 42 -12.83 -7.48 11.28
C ALA A 42 -12.35 -6.03 11.42
N GLU A 43 -11.04 -5.83 11.47
CA GLU A 43 -10.44 -4.50 11.57
C GLU A 43 -10.78 -3.65 10.36
N ALA A 44 -10.70 -4.23 9.17
CA ALA A 44 -10.98 -3.52 7.91
C ALA A 44 -12.47 -3.40 7.60
N GLY A 45 -13.31 -4.17 8.28
CA GLY A 45 -14.74 -4.18 8.04
C GLY A 45 -15.13 -4.85 6.73
N VAL A 46 -14.41 -5.89 6.33
CA VAL A 46 -14.64 -6.58 5.06
C VAL A 46 -14.92 -8.06 5.28
N ASN A 47 -15.43 -8.71 4.24
CA ASN A 47 -15.69 -10.15 4.26
C ASN A 47 -14.37 -10.91 4.42
N PRO A 48 -14.29 -11.90 5.35
CA PRO A 48 -13.08 -12.69 5.53
C PRO A 48 -12.59 -13.40 4.27
N ASN A 49 -13.50 -13.86 3.41
CA ASN A 49 -13.11 -14.51 2.17
C ASN A 49 -12.39 -13.53 1.23
N THR A 50 -12.85 -12.28 1.18
CA THR A 50 -12.20 -11.24 0.38
C THR A 50 -10.82 -10.92 0.93
N MET A 51 -10.69 -10.82 2.25
CA MET A 51 -9.40 -10.62 2.90
C MET A 51 -8.46 -11.79 2.61
N GLN A 52 -8.94 -13.02 2.72
CA GLN A 52 -8.15 -14.22 2.44
C GLN A 52 -7.59 -14.18 1.02
N ARG A 53 -8.41 -13.82 0.03
CA ARG A 53 -7.99 -13.74 -1.36
C ARG A 53 -6.90 -12.67 -1.56
N ALA A 54 -7.06 -11.53 -0.91
CA ALA A 54 -6.08 -10.45 -0.99
C ALA A 54 -4.73 -10.88 -0.40
N LEU A 55 -4.76 -11.52 0.77
CA LEU A 55 -3.54 -12.00 1.42
C LEU A 55 -2.85 -13.10 0.60
N THR A 56 -3.63 -13.98 -0.03
CA THR A 56 -3.09 -15.02 -0.89
C THR A 56 -2.35 -14.39 -2.08
N GLU A 57 -2.90 -13.32 -2.65
CA GLU A 57 -2.25 -12.61 -3.75
C GLU A 57 -0.94 -11.96 -3.31
N LEU A 58 -0.93 -11.34 -2.12
CA LEU A 58 0.29 -10.73 -1.57
C LEU A 58 1.35 -11.78 -1.27
N GLU A 59 0.93 -12.96 -0.84
CA GLU A 59 1.84 -14.09 -0.62
C GLU A 59 2.43 -14.57 -1.95
N ARG A 60 1.61 -14.65 -3.00
CA ARG A 60 2.08 -14.98 -4.34
C ARG A 60 3.09 -13.96 -4.84
N ASP A 61 2.89 -12.69 -4.53
CA ASP A 61 3.80 -11.61 -4.91
C ASP A 61 5.06 -11.56 -4.06
N GLY A 62 5.17 -12.40 -3.05
CA GLY A 62 6.38 -12.52 -2.24
C GLY A 62 6.49 -11.56 -1.07
N LEU A 63 5.45 -10.77 -0.78
CA LEU A 63 5.49 -9.81 0.32
C LEU A 63 5.21 -10.44 1.68
N MET A 64 4.64 -11.63 1.68
CA MET A 64 4.41 -12.39 2.92
C MET A 64 4.52 -13.88 2.62
N TYR A 65 4.67 -14.67 3.68
CA TYR A 65 4.76 -16.11 3.55
C TYR A 65 3.99 -16.78 4.68
N SER A 66 3.52 -18.00 4.43
CA SER A 66 2.82 -18.80 5.43
C SER A 66 3.74 -19.83 6.02
N GLN A 67 3.62 -20.00 7.35
CA GLN A 67 4.19 -21.16 8.03
C GLN A 67 3.03 -22.02 8.54
N ARG A 68 3.11 -23.31 8.27
CA ARG A 68 1.99 -24.25 8.33
C ARG A 68 1.19 -24.21 9.63
N THR A 69 1.85 -24.06 10.77
CA THR A 69 1.20 -24.07 12.08
C THR A 69 1.32 -22.75 12.81
N ALA A 70 2.01 -21.77 12.23
CA ALA A 70 2.34 -20.51 12.90
C ALA A 70 1.65 -19.29 12.32
N GLY A 71 1.09 -19.35 11.10
CA GLY A 71 0.37 -18.26 10.47
C GLY A 71 1.13 -17.60 9.32
N ARG A 72 0.78 -16.35 9.04
CA ARG A 72 1.42 -15.56 7.99
C ARG A 72 2.39 -14.55 8.57
N PHE A 73 3.47 -14.33 7.85
CA PHE A 73 4.56 -13.44 8.26
C PHE A 73 4.93 -12.51 7.11
N VAL A 74 5.37 -11.30 7.43
CA VAL A 74 5.96 -10.39 6.46
C VAL A 74 7.26 -11.01 5.96
N THR A 75 7.54 -10.87 4.66
CA THR A 75 8.78 -11.39 4.08
C THR A 75 10.01 -10.86 4.83
N GLU A 76 11.05 -11.67 4.88
CA GLU A 76 12.35 -11.26 5.42
C GLU A 76 13.24 -10.64 4.36
N ASP A 77 12.80 -10.66 3.09
CA ASP A 77 13.52 -10.11 1.96
C ASP A 77 13.28 -8.60 1.88
N GLU A 78 14.22 -7.82 2.41
CA GLU A 78 14.12 -6.37 2.43
C GLU A 78 14.14 -5.77 1.04
N GLU A 79 14.80 -6.43 0.09
CA GLU A 79 14.83 -5.98 -1.29
C GLU A 79 13.44 -6.09 -1.93
N MET A 80 12.70 -7.14 -1.62
CA MET A 80 11.32 -7.31 -2.08
C MET A 80 10.44 -6.17 -1.58
N ILE A 81 10.58 -5.81 -0.31
CA ILE A 81 9.84 -4.71 0.30
C ILE A 81 10.22 -3.38 -0.35
N HIS A 82 11.53 -3.16 -0.56
CA HIS A 82 12.03 -1.95 -1.20
C HIS A 82 11.46 -1.80 -2.61
N ASN A 83 11.45 -2.88 -3.38
CA ASN A 83 10.92 -2.87 -4.74
C ASN A 83 9.42 -2.58 -4.76
N ALA A 84 8.67 -3.14 -3.82
CA ALA A 84 7.22 -2.87 -3.70
C ALA A 84 6.98 -1.40 -3.33
N LYS A 85 7.79 -0.86 -2.44
CA LYS A 85 7.69 0.54 -2.03
C LYS A 85 7.97 1.47 -3.22
N SER A 86 9.02 1.18 -3.97
CA SER A 86 9.39 1.96 -5.15
C SER A 86 8.29 1.94 -6.20
N LYS A 87 7.68 0.77 -6.43
CA LYS A 87 6.59 0.63 -7.38
C LYS A 87 5.38 1.46 -6.97
N LEU A 88 5.01 1.42 -5.69
CA LEU A 88 3.90 2.23 -5.18
C LEU A 88 4.18 3.72 -5.35
N ALA A 89 5.41 4.16 -5.05
CA ALA A 89 5.80 5.55 -5.21
C ALA A 89 5.67 5.99 -6.67
N GLN A 90 6.13 5.17 -7.60
CA GLN A 90 6.04 5.47 -9.02
C GLN A 90 4.58 5.57 -9.48
N GLU A 91 3.73 4.69 -8.99
CA GLU A 91 2.30 4.71 -9.33
C GLU A 91 1.63 5.98 -8.80
N GLN A 92 1.95 6.40 -7.58
CA GLN A 92 1.41 7.63 -7.02
C GLN A 92 1.89 8.86 -7.77
N ILE A 93 3.15 8.89 -8.16
CA ILE A 93 3.71 9.98 -8.96
C ILE A 93 2.99 10.06 -10.30
N ALA A 94 2.79 8.93 -10.97
CA ALA A 94 2.10 8.91 -12.27
C ALA A 94 0.67 9.45 -12.15
N GLN A 95 -0.05 9.06 -11.11
CA GLN A 95 -1.41 9.55 -10.87
C GLN A 95 -1.41 11.05 -10.60
N PHE A 96 -0.48 11.52 -9.78
CA PHE A 96 -0.34 12.95 -9.47
C PHE A 96 -0.04 13.75 -10.71
N LEU A 97 0.93 13.31 -11.52
CA LEU A 97 1.30 14.02 -12.75
C LEU A 97 0.16 14.05 -13.75
N SER A 98 -0.57 12.94 -13.88
CA SER A 98 -1.75 12.88 -14.75
C SER A 98 -2.80 13.90 -14.32
N ALA A 99 -3.08 13.98 -13.02
CA ALA A 99 -4.05 14.93 -12.48
C ALA A 99 -3.62 16.37 -12.73
N MET A 100 -2.33 16.68 -12.51
CA MET A 100 -1.81 18.03 -12.73
C MET A 100 -1.82 18.42 -14.19
N THR A 101 -1.45 17.48 -15.07
CA THR A 101 -1.48 17.71 -16.50
C THR A 101 -2.89 18.01 -16.98
N SER A 102 -3.90 17.33 -16.41
CA SER A 102 -5.31 17.58 -16.73
C SER A 102 -5.75 18.99 -16.35
N LEU A 103 -5.09 19.60 -15.36
CA LEU A 103 -5.36 20.97 -14.95
C LEU A 103 -4.64 21.99 -15.84
N GLY A 104 -3.78 21.54 -16.76
CA GLY A 104 -3.06 22.41 -17.67
C GLY A 104 -1.64 22.77 -17.25
N TYR A 105 -1.13 22.15 -16.17
CA TYR A 105 0.23 22.44 -15.72
C TYR A 105 1.26 21.61 -16.50
N ASP A 106 2.40 22.24 -16.81
CA ASP A 106 3.56 21.52 -17.35
C ASP A 106 4.51 21.16 -16.23
N MET A 107 5.56 20.41 -16.55
CA MET A 107 6.49 19.91 -15.53
C MET A 107 7.20 21.02 -14.75
N PRO A 108 7.75 22.08 -15.39
CA PRO A 108 8.37 23.17 -14.62
C PRO A 108 7.40 23.82 -13.63
N GLU A 109 6.15 24.01 -14.03
CA GLU A 109 5.12 24.57 -13.16
C GLU A 109 4.80 23.66 -11.99
N ILE A 110 4.73 22.34 -12.24
CA ILE A 110 4.48 21.35 -11.20
C ILE A 110 5.62 21.36 -10.18
N VAL A 111 6.86 21.38 -10.65
CA VAL A 111 8.03 21.44 -9.76
C VAL A 111 7.98 22.70 -8.90
N ALA A 112 7.65 23.84 -9.48
CA ALA A 112 7.55 25.09 -8.73
C ALA A 112 6.46 25.03 -7.66
N LEU A 113 5.32 24.43 -7.98
CA LEU A 113 4.24 24.27 -7.01
C LEU A 113 4.64 23.35 -5.85
N LEU A 114 5.38 22.28 -6.16
CA LEU A 114 5.86 21.37 -5.12
C LEU A 114 6.84 22.06 -4.17
N GLN A 115 7.74 22.86 -4.71
CA GLN A 115 8.70 23.63 -3.90
C GLN A 115 7.99 24.63 -3.00
N LYS A 116 6.98 25.30 -3.52
CA LYS A 116 6.16 26.25 -2.76
C LYS A 116 5.41 25.55 -1.63
N ALA A 117 4.83 24.39 -1.91
CA ALA A 117 4.12 23.62 -0.92
C ALA A 117 5.04 23.15 0.21
N GLN A 118 6.26 22.72 -0.14
CA GLN A 118 7.26 22.29 0.84
C GLN A 118 7.69 23.44 1.74
N GLN A 119 7.90 24.63 1.18
CA GLN A 119 8.25 25.80 1.97
C GLN A 119 7.17 26.15 3.00
N LYS A 120 5.91 26.02 2.61
CA LYS A 120 4.79 26.30 3.49
C LYS A 120 4.73 25.33 4.68
N GLU A 121 5.02 24.05 4.44
CA GLU A 121 5.02 23.02 5.48
C GLU A 121 6.29 23.06 6.32
N GLY A 122 7.41 23.48 5.72
CA GLY A 122 8.70 23.51 6.39
C GLY A 122 8.93 24.74 7.24
N ALA A 123 7.99 25.66 7.25
CA ALA A 123 8.16 26.93 7.97
C ALA A 123 7.94 26.81 9.49
#